data_5770867e5a21daabaaa4cc8a1f0490c9
#
_entry.id   5770867e5a21daabaaa4cc8a1f0490c9
#
_cell.length_a   1.000
_cell.length_b   1.000
_cell.length_c   1.000
_cell.angle_alpha   90.00
_cell.angle_beta   90.00
_cell.angle_gamma   90.00
#
_symmetry.space_group_name_H-M   'P 1'
#
loop_
_entity.id
_entity.type
_entity.pdbx_description
1 polymer ?
#
loop_
_entity_poly.entity_id
_entity_poly.type
_entity_poly.pdbx_seq_one_letter_code
_entity_poly.pdbx_strand_id
1 'polypeptide(L)'
;MNVPAIVLILVLFATIMAFYSQNKIDYFPIALIIGAIAVVFMITLGVEEGEILGFINFNTLIFIFAMQIIIHFANHDGVLDYMSIKLIHFTKGNNRLFFYMICLFTGTLVAFIEDLTLSLILFPLIYRTCQILKIRAGTYMMGMTIVINIGAILTPVSSLKNLVIGAEFGWGFGEYLANMGILFLITLISTIFLIDRFILKKEERPTEENKKILLSVLNPNIVIRNRKYFLSTVIIVLATFIFMFLGFSPSLVAIISAAILLLIHSNNSGFSDIKKNIEWKLIIVFAILFILTNSLSRFGFSELISTGLLSVMNNNIYLAVLITLGVSSLLSAFLAGTPVTLLLLPIFAAVIGEGFPLFPNPIIIAFIGGVNMAGNFLPQGSASDLFTLSLAKKYKVENLDYKRLLKNGALFATLHFIIILGYTMVYTLFLG
;
A
#
# COMPACT_ATOMS: atom_id res chain seq x y z
N MET A 1 -5.64 -7.99 33.09
CA MET A 1 -4.41 -7.98 32.22
C MET A 1 -3.61 -9.25 32.46
N ASN A 2 -3.34 -10.03 31.42
CA ASN A 2 -2.52 -11.25 31.53
C ASN A 2 -1.12 -10.99 30.93
N VAL A 3 -0.20 -10.49 31.76
CA VAL A 3 1.15 -10.08 31.31
C VAL A 3 1.94 -11.21 30.64
N PRO A 4 1.97 -12.46 31.17
CA PRO A 4 2.65 -13.56 30.48
C PRO A 4 2.09 -13.85 29.08
N ALA A 5 0.76 -13.78 28.90
CA ALA A 5 0.13 -13.96 27.60
C ALA A 5 0.51 -12.85 26.62
N ILE A 6 0.49 -11.60 27.05
CA ILE A 6 0.92 -10.45 26.26
C ILE A 6 2.35 -10.62 25.78
N VAL A 7 3.28 -10.96 26.69
CA VAL A 7 4.71 -11.14 26.35
C VAL A 7 4.89 -12.26 25.34
N LEU A 8 4.25 -13.41 25.53
CA LEU A 8 4.37 -14.53 24.59
C LEU A 8 3.86 -14.13 23.19
N ILE A 9 2.65 -13.54 23.10
CA ILE A 9 2.06 -13.17 21.81
C ILE A 9 2.87 -12.07 21.13
N LEU A 10 3.43 -11.11 21.88
CA LEU A 10 4.35 -10.11 21.32
C LEU A 10 5.63 -10.75 20.76
N VAL A 11 6.20 -11.74 21.44
CA VAL A 11 7.36 -12.47 20.93
C VAL A 11 7.02 -13.24 19.66
N LEU A 12 5.85 -13.90 19.63
CA LEU A 12 5.37 -14.61 18.44
C LEU A 12 5.14 -13.65 17.27
N PHE A 13 4.50 -12.51 17.52
CA PHE A 13 4.29 -11.45 16.53
C PHE A 13 5.63 -10.89 16.01
N ALA A 14 6.54 -10.53 16.90
CA ALA A 14 7.86 -10.02 16.53
C ALA A 14 8.67 -11.04 15.72
N THR A 15 8.52 -12.33 16.00
CA THR A 15 9.16 -13.40 15.26
C THR A 15 8.65 -13.47 13.81
N ILE A 16 7.32 -13.41 13.60
CA ILE A 16 6.77 -13.33 12.24
C ILE A 16 7.31 -12.10 11.51
N MET A 17 7.36 -10.94 12.19
CA MET A 17 7.87 -9.70 11.61
C MET A 17 9.33 -9.82 11.18
N ALA A 18 10.17 -10.41 12.04
CA ALA A 18 11.58 -10.62 11.74
C ALA A 18 11.78 -11.49 10.48
N PHE A 19 10.98 -12.54 10.31
CA PHE A 19 11.06 -13.40 9.14
C PHE A 19 10.38 -12.78 7.90
N TYR A 20 9.29 -12.05 8.07
CA TYR A 20 8.62 -11.34 6.98
C TYR A 20 9.52 -10.29 6.33
N SER A 21 10.35 -9.60 7.12
CA SER A 21 11.29 -8.59 6.61
C SER A 21 12.56 -9.19 5.98
N GLN A 22 12.83 -10.49 6.18
CA GLN A 22 14.00 -11.19 5.64
C GLN A 22 13.61 -11.99 4.37
N ASN A 23 13.92 -11.47 3.19
CA ASN A 23 13.67 -12.15 1.89
C ASN A 23 14.46 -13.47 1.68
N LYS A 24 15.15 -14.01 2.70
CA LYS A 24 16.02 -15.19 2.58
C LYS A 24 15.33 -16.50 2.95
N ILE A 25 14.29 -16.44 3.79
CA ILE A 25 13.59 -17.62 4.32
C ILE A 25 12.10 -17.48 3.97
N ASP A 26 11.48 -18.57 3.54
CA ASP A 26 10.01 -18.59 3.36
C ASP A 26 9.36 -18.44 4.74
N TYR A 27 8.80 -17.27 5.00
CA TYR A 27 8.14 -16.92 6.27
C TYR A 27 6.82 -17.67 6.48
N PHE A 28 6.24 -18.25 5.44
CA PHE A 28 4.91 -18.87 5.50
C PHE A 28 4.83 -20.08 6.44
N PRO A 29 5.73 -21.08 6.38
CA PRO A 29 5.71 -22.19 7.36
C PRO A 29 5.88 -21.72 8.80
N ILE A 30 6.71 -20.70 9.00
CA ILE A 30 6.96 -20.13 10.33
C ILE A 30 5.69 -19.44 10.84
N ALA A 31 5.01 -18.67 10.00
CA ALA A 31 3.76 -18.03 10.37
C ALA A 31 2.67 -19.05 10.73
N LEU A 32 2.57 -20.18 10.01
CA LEU A 32 1.64 -21.27 10.34
C LEU A 32 1.92 -21.89 11.70
N ILE A 33 3.19 -22.19 12.00
CA ILE A 33 3.61 -22.76 13.30
C ILE A 33 3.28 -21.78 14.43
N ILE A 34 3.63 -20.50 14.24
CA ILE A 34 3.37 -19.45 15.22
C ILE A 34 1.86 -19.27 15.44
N GLY A 35 1.07 -19.25 14.36
CA GLY A 35 -0.39 -19.19 14.45
C GLY A 35 -0.97 -20.36 15.23
N ALA A 36 -0.53 -21.58 14.94
CA ALA A 36 -0.94 -22.77 15.67
C ALA A 36 -0.57 -22.71 17.16
N ILE A 37 0.65 -22.29 17.49
CA ILE A 37 1.09 -22.11 18.89
C ILE A 37 0.20 -21.07 19.59
N ALA A 38 -0.08 -19.94 18.94
CA ALA A 38 -0.91 -18.89 19.52
C ALA A 38 -2.35 -19.39 19.80
N VAL A 39 -2.96 -20.09 18.84
CA VAL A 39 -4.31 -20.66 19.00
C VAL A 39 -4.36 -21.67 20.15
N VAL A 40 -3.42 -22.64 20.16
CA VAL A 40 -3.34 -23.64 21.26
C VAL A 40 -3.16 -22.96 22.62
N PHE A 41 -2.26 -21.97 22.68
CA PHE A 41 -2.02 -21.22 23.90
C PHE A 41 -3.27 -20.47 24.39
N MET A 42 -4.02 -19.81 23.49
CA MET A 42 -5.28 -19.13 23.85
C MET A 42 -6.34 -20.11 24.38
N ILE A 43 -6.48 -21.27 23.75
CA ILE A 43 -7.39 -22.31 24.23
C ILE A 43 -7.01 -22.77 25.65
N THR A 44 -5.71 -22.94 25.94
CA THR A 44 -5.26 -23.30 27.30
C THR A 44 -5.54 -22.22 28.34
N LEU A 45 -5.70 -20.97 27.91
CA LEU A 45 -6.13 -19.84 28.75
C LEU A 45 -7.64 -19.67 28.82
N GLY A 46 -8.43 -20.60 28.25
CA GLY A 46 -9.88 -20.61 28.31
C GLY A 46 -10.58 -19.71 27.28
N VAL A 47 -9.89 -19.30 26.24
CA VAL A 47 -10.51 -18.59 25.12
C VAL A 47 -11.21 -19.62 24.22
N GLU A 48 -12.49 -19.39 23.93
CA GLU A 48 -13.28 -20.30 23.08
C GLU A 48 -12.84 -20.22 21.61
N GLU A 49 -12.88 -21.37 20.90
CA GLU A 49 -12.53 -21.43 19.48
C GLU A 49 -13.35 -20.44 18.62
N GLY A 50 -14.63 -20.28 18.94
CA GLY A 50 -15.53 -19.34 18.26
C GLY A 50 -15.09 -17.88 18.41
N GLU A 51 -14.59 -17.51 19.60
CA GLU A 51 -14.02 -16.18 19.87
C GLU A 51 -12.74 -15.96 19.03
N ILE A 52 -11.85 -16.97 18.97
CA ILE A 52 -10.61 -16.89 18.18
C ILE A 52 -10.91 -16.72 16.70
N LEU A 53 -11.89 -17.44 16.15
CA LEU A 53 -12.33 -17.26 14.77
C LEU A 53 -12.94 -15.87 14.52
N GLY A 54 -13.62 -15.30 15.53
CA GLY A 54 -14.14 -13.94 15.51
C GLY A 54 -13.08 -12.86 15.42
N PHE A 55 -11.82 -13.16 15.77
CA PHE A 55 -10.70 -12.23 15.60
C PHE A 55 -10.33 -11.99 14.14
N ILE A 56 -10.73 -12.87 13.24
CA ILE A 56 -10.40 -12.77 11.80
C ILE A 56 -11.38 -11.83 11.10
N ASN A 57 -10.86 -10.78 10.48
CA ASN A 57 -11.67 -9.91 9.63
C ASN A 57 -11.87 -10.56 8.23
N PHE A 58 -12.90 -11.38 8.11
CA PHE A 58 -13.24 -12.08 6.87
C PHE A 58 -13.55 -11.13 5.71
N ASN A 59 -14.15 -9.96 5.97
CA ASN A 59 -14.43 -8.97 4.92
C ASN A 59 -13.15 -8.50 4.26
N THR A 60 -12.10 -8.26 5.05
CA THR A 60 -10.77 -7.92 4.53
C THR A 60 -10.17 -9.05 3.71
N LEU A 61 -10.24 -10.30 4.18
CA LEU A 61 -9.69 -11.45 3.45
C LEU A 61 -10.42 -11.70 2.13
N ILE A 62 -11.75 -11.61 2.11
CA ILE A 62 -12.59 -11.72 0.91
C ILE A 62 -12.23 -10.61 -0.09
N PHE A 63 -12.06 -9.39 0.41
CA PHE A 63 -11.65 -8.27 -0.44
C PHE A 63 -10.29 -8.52 -1.11
N ILE A 64 -9.28 -8.93 -0.33
CA ILE A 64 -7.94 -9.26 -0.84
C ILE A 64 -8.02 -10.33 -1.93
N PHE A 65 -8.74 -11.40 -1.64
CA PHE A 65 -8.93 -12.51 -2.59
C PHE A 65 -9.57 -12.03 -3.90
N ALA A 66 -10.66 -11.28 -3.80
CA ALA A 66 -11.41 -10.80 -4.95
C ALA A 66 -10.60 -9.79 -5.79
N MET A 67 -9.89 -8.87 -5.13
CA MET A 67 -9.06 -7.89 -5.83
C MET A 67 -7.90 -8.54 -6.57
N GLN A 68 -7.26 -9.59 -6.04
CA GLN A 68 -6.24 -10.34 -6.76
C GLN A 68 -6.77 -10.94 -8.08
N ILE A 69 -8.02 -11.43 -8.08
CA ILE A 69 -8.68 -11.94 -9.30
C ILE A 69 -8.91 -10.80 -10.30
N ILE A 70 -9.44 -9.66 -9.84
CA ILE A 70 -9.71 -8.50 -10.70
C ILE A 70 -8.42 -7.98 -11.34
N ILE A 71 -7.36 -7.83 -10.53
CA ILE A 71 -6.04 -7.37 -11.00
C ILE A 71 -5.41 -8.39 -11.95
N HIS A 72 -5.57 -9.69 -11.69
CA HIS A 72 -5.10 -10.74 -12.60
C HIS A 72 -5.71 -10.56 -14.00
N PHE A 73 -7.03 -10.39 -14.11
CA PHE A 73 -7.68 -10.17 -15.40
C PHE A 73 -7.30 -8.84 -16.04
N ALA A 74 -7.20 -7.76 -15.26
CA ALA A 74 -6.76 -6.47 -15.76
C ALA A 74 -5.35 -6.53 -16.38
N ASN A 75 -4.46 -7.33 -15.79
CA ASN A 75 -3.12 -7.57 -16.30
C ASN A 75 -3.13 -8.54 -17.50
N HIS A 76 -3.84 -9.67 -17.39
CA HIS A 76 -3.95 -10.68 -18.43
C HIS A 76 -4.50 -10.12 -19.75
N ASP A 77 -5.51 -9.27 -19.68
CA ASP A 77 -6.15 -8.67 -20.84
C ASP A 77 -5.41 -7.42 -21.37
N GLY A 78 -4.31 -7.05 -20.72
CA GLY A 78 -3.43 -5.97 -21.15
C GLY A 78 -3.96 -4.56 -20.84
N VAL A 79 -4.90 -4.41 -19.91
CA VAL A 79 -5.47 -3.09 -19.55
C VAL A 79 -4.39 -2.18 -18.98
N LEU A 80 -3.59 -2.69 -18.05
CA LEU A 80 -2.54 -1.92 -17.40
C LEU A 80 -1.38 -1.59 -18.35
N ASP A 81 -1.00 -2.54 -19.19
CA ASP A 81 0.02 -2.34 -20.23
C ASP A 81 -0.43 -1.30 -21.26
N TYR A 82 -1.69 -1.40 -21.72
CA TYR A 82 -2.25 -0.43 -22.67
C TYR A 82 -2.22 1.00 -22.13
N MET A 83 -2.70 1.19 -20.90
CA MET A 83 -2.68 2.51 -20.25
C MET A 83 -1.27 3.06 -20.13
N SER A 84 -0.33 2.22 -19.71
CA SER A 84 1.06 2.59 -19.51
C SER A 84 1.77 2.94 -20.81
N ILE A 85 1.61 2.14 -21.87
CA ILE A 85 2.21 2.41 -23.19
C ILE A 85 1.60 3.67 -23.82
N LYS A 86 0.29 3.85 -23.69
CA LYS A 86 -0.38 5.06 -24.18
C LYS A 86 0.13 6.33 -23.49
N LEU A 87 0.37 6.24 -22.17
CA LEU A 87 0.96 7.32 -21.40
C LEU A 87 2.37 7.66 -21.91
N ILE A 88 3.23 6.65 -22.10
CA ILE A 88 4.60 6.87 -22.62
C ILE A 88 4.55 7.48 -24.02
N HIS A 89 3.69 6.97 -24.88
CA HIS A 89 3.50 7.51 -26.23
C HIS A 89 3.09 9.00 -26.20
N PHE A 90 2.24 9.38 -25.25
CA PHE A 90 1.82 10.77 -25.05
C PHE A 90 2.99 11.70 -24.72
N THR A 91 4.03 11.20 -24.03
CA THR A 91 5.21 12.02 -23.67
C THR A 91 6.10 12.38 -24.85
N LYS A 92 5.91 11.74 -26.01
CA LYS A 92 6.71 11.92 -27.23
C LYS A 92 8.22 11.84 -26.99
N GLY A 93 8.62 11.05 -26.00
CA GLY A 93 10.03 10.88 -25.62
C GLY A 93 10.66 12.09 -24.89
N ASN A 94 9.88 13.07 -24.48
CA ASN A 94 10.37 14.14 -23.60
C ASN A 94 10.61 13.55 -22.20
N ASN A 95 11.87 13.50 -21.76
CA ASN A 95 12.28 12.86 -20.51
C ASN A 95 11.64 13.50 -19.28
N ARG A 96 11.45 14.81 -19.28
CA ARG A 96 10.86 15.54 -18.17
C ARG A 96 9.35 15.27 -18.08
N LEU A 97 8.65 15.37 -19.22
CA LEU A 97 7.24 15.04 -19.31
C LEU A 97 7.00 13.56 -18.98
N PHE A 98 7.88 12.67 -19.41
CA PHE A 98 7.85 11.25 -19.09
C PHE A 98 7.92 11.02 -17.57
N PHE A 99 8.84 11.68 -16.87
CA PHE A 99 8.94 11.62 -15.42
C PHE A 99 7.65 12.09 -14.72
N TYR A 100 7.14 13.27 -15.10
CA TYR A 100 5.92 13.81 -14.53
C TYR A 100 4.71 12.87 -14.75
N MET A 101 4.55 12.41 -15.99
CA MET A 101 3.44 11.53 -16.35
C MET A 101 3.51 10.19 -15.63
N ILE A 102 4.69 9.58 -15.51
CA ILE A 102 4.85 8.34 -14.76
C ILE A 102 4.53 8.54 -13.28
N CYS A 103 5.05 9.57 -12.65
CA CYS A 103 4.78 9.82 -11.23
C CYS A 103 3.29 10.12 -10.98
N LEU A 104 2.65 10.97 -11.80
CA LEU A 104 1.22 11.25 -11.68
C LEU A 104 0.38 9.98 -11.91
N PHE A 105 0.69 9.23 -12.95
CA PHE A 105 0.01 8.00 -13.29
C PHE A 105 0.16 6.94 -12.18
N THR A 106 1.38 6.74 -11.70
CA THR A 106 1.67 5.81 -10.60
C THR A 106 0.92 6.21 -9.33
N GLY A 107 1.02 7.49 -8.91
CA GLY A 107 0.35 7.99 -7.71
C GLY A 107 -1.17 7.89 -7.77
N THR A 108 -1.75 8.04 -8.96
CA THR A 108 -3.20 7.88 -9.16
C THR A 108 -3.60 6.40 -9.23
N LEU A 109 -2.84 5.56 -9.95
CA LEU A 109 -3.17 4.15 -10.12
C LEU A 109 -3.03 3.35 -8.82
N VAL A 110 -2.04 3.67 -7.97
CA VAL A 110 -1.88 2.97 -6.69
C VAL A 110 -3.09 3.18 -5.76
N ALA A 111 -3.87 4.22 -5.96
CA ALA A 111 -5.14 4.38 -5.28
C ALA A 111 -6.16 3.26 -5.57
N PHE A 112 -5.97 2.51 -6.63
CA PHE A 112 -6.88 1.47 -7.11
C PHE A 112 -6.22 0.08 -7.24
N ILE A 113 -4.89 0.03 -7.25
CA ILE A 113 -4.11 -1.19 -7.48
C ILE A 113 -3.05 -1.28 -6.39
N GLU A 114 -2.88 -2.46 -5.83
CA GLU A 114 -1.86 -2.73 -4.83
C GLU A 114 -0.45 -2.29 -5.28
N ASP A 115 0.31 -1.74 -4.37
CA ASP A 115 1.62 -1.12 -4.57
C ASP A 115 2.66 -2.07 -5.19
N LEU A 116 2.71 -3.33 -4.76
CA LEU A 116 3.64 -4.33 -5.28
C LEU A 116 3.33 -4.69 -6.73
N THR A 117 2.06 -4.95 -7.03
CA THR A 117 1.59 -5.28 -8.38
C THR A 117 1.89 -4.16 -9.37
N LEU A 118 1.66 -2.91 -8.96
CA LEU A 118 1.95 -1.75 -9.81
C LEU A 118 3.46 -1.62 -10.08
N SER A 119 4.30 -1.88 -9.09
CA SER A 119 5.75 -1.91 -9.25
C SER A 119 6.20 -2.97 -10.26
N LEU A 120 5.60 -4.17 -10.21
CA LEU A 120 5.88 -5.27 -11.15
C LEU A 120 5.63 -4.89 -12.61
N ILE A 121 4.55 -4.15 -12.86
CA ILE A 121 4.13 -3.76 -14.22
C ILE A 121 4.92 -2.57 -14.73
N LEU A 122 5.05 -1.52 -13.92
CA LEU A 122 5.64 -0.28 -14.38
C LEU A 122 7.17 -0.34 -14.47
N PHE A 123 7.84 -1.10 -13.60
CA PHE A 123 9.31 -1.16 -13.58
C PHE A 123 9.90 -1.63 -14.92
N PRO A 124 9.51 -2.79 -15.49
CA PRO A 124 10.05 -3.23 -16.78
C PRO A 124 9.78 -2.24 -17.91
N LEU A 125 8.62 -1.59 -17.87
CA LEU A 125 8.19 -0.65 -18.88
C LEU A 125 9.04 0.64 -18.82
N ILE A 126 9.25 1.19 -17.63
CA ILE A 126 10.13 2.34 -17.40
C ILE A 126 11.56 1.99 -17.85
N TYR A 127 12.06 0.81 -17.47
CA TYR A 127 13.38 0.36 -17.83
C TYR A 127 13.58 0.31 -19.35
N ARG A 128 12.67 -0.37 -20.07
CA ARG A 128 12.73 -0.47 -21.53
C ARG A 128 12.64 0.89 -22.21
N THR A 129 11.76 1.77 -21.73
CA THR A 129 11.63 3.14 -22.26
C THR A 129 12.92 3.93 -22.08
N CYS A 130 13.53 3.85 -20.90
CA CYS A 130 14.81 4.52 -20.64
C CYS A 130 15.95 3.94 -21.49
N GLN A 131 15.98 2.62 -21.74
CA GLN A 131 16.94 1.99 -22.66
C GLN A 131 16.79 2.51 -24.09
N ILE A 132 15.57 2.60 -24.62
CA ILE A 132 15.32 3.12 -25.98
C ILE A 132 15.73 4.59 -26.07
N LEU A 133 15.41 5.38 -25.05
CA LEU A 133 15.78 6.80 -24.96
C LEU A 133 17.27 7.02 -24.69
N LYS A 134 18.02 5.96 -24.32
CA LYS A 134 19.42 6.00 -23.85
C LYS A 134 19.63 6.97 -22.69
N ILE A 135 18.73 6.92 -21.69
CA ILE A 135 18.79 7.69 -20.46
C ILE A 135 18.84 6.76 -19.25
N ARG A 136 19.34 7.25 -18.12
CA ARG A 136 19.44 6.46 -16.88
C ARG A 136 18.08 6.23 -16.24
N ALA A 137 17.72 4.97 -16.00
CA ALA A 137 16.40 4.58 -15.48
C ALA A 137 16.21 4.85 -13.98
N GLY A 138 17.28 4.88 -13.20
CA GLY A 138 17.21 4.87 -11.74
C GLY A 138 16.45 6.03 -11.11
N THR A 139 16.53 7.23 -11.67
CA THR A 139 15.79 8.39 -11.17
C THR A 139 14.27 8.24 -11.39
N TYR A 140 13.85 7.68 -12.54
CA TYR A 140 12.44 7.41 -12.85
C TYR A 140 11.87 6.34 -11.95
N MET A 141 12.62 5.27 -11.70
CA MET A 141 12.24 4.17 -10.82
C MET A 141 12.17 4.61 -9.35
N MET A 142 13.13 5.42 -8.90
CA MET A 142 13.13 6.01 -7.57
C MET A 142 11.92 6.94 -7.39
N GLY A 143 11.61 7.79 -8.37
CA GLY A 143 10.42 8.63 -8.34
C GLY A 143 9.14 7.81 -8.27
N MET A 144 9.03 6.75 -9.08
CA MET A 144 7.90 5.82 -9.09
C MET A 144 7.69 5.20 -7.69
N THR A 145 8.72 4.62 -7.08
CA THR A 145 8.56 3.91 -5.80
C THR A 145 8.24 4.86 -4.64
N ILE A 146 8.82 6.07 -4.60
CA ILE A 146 8.46 7.09 -3.60
C ILE A 146 7.00 7.51 -3.75
N VAL A 147 6.53 7.70 -4.97
CA VAL A 147 5.15 8.12 -5.25
C VAL A 147 4.13 7.02 -4.99
N ILE A 148 4.50 5.75 -5.10
CA ILE A 148 3.64 4.62 -4.70
C ILE A 148 3.19 4.77 -3.25
N ASN A 149 4.12 5.04 -2.32
CA ASN A 149 3.79 5.21 -0.91
C ASN A 149 2.93 6.47 -0.65
N ILE A 150 3.03 7.50 -1.50
CA ILE A 150 2.18 8.69 -1.43
C ILE A 150 0.76 8.37 -1.91
N GLY A 151 0.62 7.73 -3.06
CA GLY A 151 -0.69 7.41 -3.65
C GLY A 151 -1.47 6.39 -2.82
N ALA A 152 -0.75 5.57 -2.05
CA ALA A 152 -1.36 4.59 -1.16
C ALA A 152 -2.27 5.19 -0.08
N ILE A 153 -2.23 6.50 0.22
CA ILE A 153 -3.12 7.11 1.22
C ILE A 153 -4.51 7.48 0.68
N LEU A 154 -4.73 7.46 -0.64
CA LEU A 154 -5.86 8.15 -1.27
C LEU A 154 -7.19 7.42 -1.14
N THR A 155 -7.19 6.09 -1.03
CA THR A 155 -8.41 5.27 -0.96
C THR A 155 -8.26 4.13 0.04
N PRO A 156 -9.38 3.56 0.52
CA PRO A 156 -9.32 2.40 1.41
C PRO A 156 -8.78 1.14 0.71
N VAL A 157 -8.87 1.04 -0.62
CA VAL A 157 -8.46 -0.14 -1.38
C VAL A 157 -7.03 -0.08 -1.90
N SER A 158 -6.37 1.05 -1.77
CA SER A 158 -4.99 1.27 -2.22
C SER A 158 -3.97 0.39 -1.50
N SER A 159 -4.27 0.00 -0.27
CA SER A 159 -3.44 -0.89 0.54
C SER A 159 -4.26 -1.60 1.60
N LEU A 160 -3.78 -2.78 2.03
CA LEU A 160 -4.42 -3.54 3.12
C LEU A 160 -4.48 -2.74 4.43
N LYS A 161 -3.50 -1.90 4.68
CA LYS A 161 -3.46 -0.98 5.84
C LYS A 161 -4.69 -0.10 5.87
N ASN A 162 -4.97 0.55 4.76
CA ASN A 162 -6.09 1.48 4.64
C ASN A 162 -7.44 0.78 4.70
N LEU A 163 -7.54 -0.42 4.11
CA LEU A 163 -8.79 -1.19 4.18
C LEU A 163 -9.18 -1.50 5.63
N VAL A 164 -8.21 -1.92 6.45
CA VAL A 164 -8.45 -2.26 7.85
C VAL A 164 -8.73 -1.00 8.68
N ILE A 165 -7.97 0.09 8.45
CA ILE A 165 -8.22 1.38 9.12
C ILE A 165 -9.62 1.91 8.73
N GLY A 166 -9.96 1.89 7.45
CA GLY A 166 -11.27 2.33 6.97
C GLY A 166 -12.42 1.53 7.56
N ALA A 167 -12.26 0.20 7.67
CA ALA A 167 -13.26 -0.68 8.28
C ALA A 167 -13.47 -0.38 9.77
N GLU A 168 -12.40 -0.09 10.51
CA GLU A 168 -12.46 0.21 11.95
C GLU A 168 -13.13 1.55 12.23
N PHE A 169 -12.76 2.59 11.47
CA PHE A 169 -13.26 3.96 11.71
C PHE A 169 -14.46 4.35 10.84
N GLY A 170 -15.00 3.42 10.04
CA GLY A 170 -16.14 3.69 9.16
C GLY A 170 -15.80 4.59 7.97
N TRP A 171 -14.51 4.68 7.57
CA TRP A 171 -14.09 5.46 6.42
C TRP A 171 -14.23 4.67 5.12
N GLY A 172 -15.20 5.06 4.29
CA GLY A 172 -15.34 4.59 2.91
C GLY A 172 -14.53 5.44 1.93
N PHE A 173 -14.80 5.28 0.63
CA PHE A 173 -14.12 6.04 -0.42
C PHE A 173 -14.33 7.56 -0.29
N GLY A 174 -15.54 7.99 0.07
CA GLY A 174 -15.87 9.40 0.23
C GLY A 174 -15.05 10.07 1.32
N GLU A 175 -14.99 9.44 2.50
CA GLU A 175 -14.22 9.94 3.65
C GLU A 175 -12.73 9.99 3.37
N TYR A 176 -12.18 8.95 2.71
CA TYR A 176 -10.78 8.96 2.29
C TYR A 176 -10.48 10.12 1.34
N LEU A 177 -11.27 10.30 0.27
CA LEU A 177 -11.05 11.39 -0.67
C LEU A 177 -11.22 12.76 -0.04
N ALA A 178 -12.21 12.94 0.83
CA ALA A 178 -12.46 14.20 1.51
C ALA A 178 -11.31 14.59 2.46
N ASN A 179 -10.81 13.63 3.23
CA ASN A 179 -9.81 13.89 4.27
C ASN A 179 -8.35 13.77 3.77
N MET A 180 -8.09 12.88 2.82
CA MET A 180 -6.72 12.58 2.34
C MET A 180 -6.43 13.18 0.95
N GLY A 181 -7.45 13.57 0.17
CA GLY A 181 -7.26 14.02 -1.21
C GLY A 181 -6.37 15.25 -1.36
N ILE A 182 -6.58 16.26 -0.52
CA ILE A 182 -5.74 17.48 -0.52
C ILE A 182 -4.32 17.15 -0.06
N LEU A 183 -4.17 16.34 1.00
CA LEU A 183 -2.87 15.89 1.49
C LEU A 183 -2.10 15.13 0.40
N PHE A 184 -2.77 14.22 -0.29
CA PHE A 184 -2.22 13.49 -1.43
C PHE A 184 -1.70 14.44 -2.51
N LEU A 185 -2.51 15.41 -2.95
CA LEU A 185 -2.12 16.35 -4.00
C LEU A 185 -0.92 17.20 -3.60
N ILE A 186 -0.92 17.76 -2.39
CA ILE A 186 0.21 18.57 -1.90
C ILE A 186 1.48 17.73 -1.85
N THR A 187 1.41 16.52 -1.31
CA THR A 187 2.57 15.64 -1.14
C THR A 187 3.09 15.15 -2.50
N LEU A 188 2.18 14.75 -3.40
CA LEU A 188 2.54 14.28 -4.74
C LEU A 188 3.23 15.38 -5.57
N ILE A 189 2.59 16.56 -5.66
CA ILE A 189 3.09 17.67 -6.47
C ILE A 189 4.43 18.17 -5.92
N SER A 190 4.55 18.34 -4.61
CA SER A 190 5.81 18.78 -3.98
C SER A 190 6.94 17.78 -4.23
N THR A 191 6.66 16.48 -4.11
CA THR A 191 7.64 15.42 -4.34
C THR A 191 8.12 15.39 -5.79
N ILE A 192 7.20 15.39 -6.75
CA ILE A 192 7.52 15.41 -8.18
C ILE A 192 8.35 16.65 -8.52
N PHE A 193 7.93 17.83 -8.06
CA PHE A 193 8.63 19.08 -8.31
C PHE A 193 10.06 19.07 -7.74
N LEU A 194 10.24 18.58 -6.51
CA LEU A 194 11.55 18.54 -5.87
C LEU A 194 12.49 17.51 -6.51
N ILE A 195 11.97 16.32 -6.87
CA ILE A 195 12.77 15.33 -7.62
C ILE A 195 13.22 15.90 -8.96
N ASP A 196 12.33 16.56 -9.70
CA ASP A 196 12.69 17.21 -10.97
C ASP A 196 13.75 18.28 -10.76
N ARG A 197 13.56 19.18 -9.79
CA ARG A 197 14.44 20.34 -9.57
C ARG A 197 15.84 19.96 -9.11
N PHE A 198 15.97 18.95 -8.23
CA PHE A 198 17.25 18.62 -7.58
C PHE A 198 17.93 17.40 -8.17
N ILE A 199 17.20 16.46 -8.77
CA ILE A 199 17.73 15.19 -9.23
C ILE A 199 17.62 15.06 -10.75
N LEU A 200 16.40 15.10 -11.31
CA LEU A 200 16.16 14.85 -12.73
C LEU A 200 16.82 15.89 -13.65
N LYS A 201 16.89 17.15 -13.23
CA LYS A 201 17.53 18.24 -14.00
C LYS A 201 19.01 17.96 -14.29
N LYS A 202 19.65 17.10 -13.51
CA LYS A 202 21.07 16.72 -13.67
C LYS A 202 21.26 15.48 -14.55
N GLU A 203 20.17 14.81 -14.95
CA GLU A 203 20.22 13.63 -15.82
C GLU A 203 20.31 14.01 -17.29
N GLU A 204 20.84 13.08 -18.08
CA GLU A 204 21.00 13.24 -19.53
C GLU A 204 19.65 13.36 -20.23
N ARG A 205 19.65 14.09 -21.34
CA ARG A 205 18.45 14.24 -22.17
C ARG A 205 18.52 13.32 -23.39
N PRO A 206 17.40 12.71 -23.81
CA PRO A 206 17.35 11.86 -24.98
C PRO A 206 17.59 12.68 -26.26
N THR A 207 18.22 12.06 -27.24
CA THR A 207 18.38 12.65 -28.59
C THR A 207 17.07 12.59 -29.38
N GLU A 208 16.92 13.44 -30.39
CA GLU A 208 15.72 13.42 -31.26
C GLU A 208 15.59 12.10 -32.04
N GLU A 209 16.69 11.45 -32.36
CA GLU A 209 16.72 10.14 -33.01
C GLU A 209 16.11 9.08 -32.08
N ASN A 210 16.52 9.00 -30.79
CA ASN A 210 16.00 8.06 -29.82
C ASN A 210 14.51 8.29 -29.54
N LYS A 211 14.03 9.54 -29.55
CA LYS A 211 12.59 9.85 -29.41
C LYS A 211 11.79 9.30 -30.59
N LYS A 212 12.29 9.43 -31.84
CA LYS A 212 11.63 8.87 -33.03
C LYS A 212 11.60 7.35 -32.97
N ILE A 213 12.70 6.70 -32.56
CA ILE A 213 12.72 5.23 -32.34
C ILE A 213 11.70 4.80 -31.31
N LEU A 214 11.60 5.50 -30.18
CA LEU A 214 10.59 5.20 -29.14
C LEU A 214 9.18 5.20 -29.72
N LEU A 215 8.81 6.22 -30.49
CA LEU A 215 7.48 6.36 -31.06
C LEU A 215 7.17 5.31 -32.14
N SER A 216 8.19 4.82 -32.85
CA SER A 216 8.01 3.78 -33.87
C SER A 216 7.85 2.37 -33.26
N VAL A 217 8.45 2.11 -32.10
CA VAL A 217 8.40 0.80 -31.41
C VAL A 217 7.17 0.65 -30.53
N LEU A 218 6.69 1.74 -29.90
CA LEU A 218 5.58 1.69 -28.98
C LEU A 218 4.23 1.79 -29.71
N ASN A 219 3.52 0.67 -29.79
CA ASN A 219 2.14 0.63 -30.27
C ASN A 219 1.22 0.08 -29.18
N PRO A 220 0.37 0.92 -28.56
CA PRO A 220 -0.53 0.48 -27.48
C PRO A 220 -1.47 -0.66 -27.90
N ASN A 221 -1.85 -0.73 -29.17
CA ASN A 221 -2.84 -1.72 -29.61
C ASN A 221 -2.29 -3.15 -29.68
N ILE A 222 -0.97 -3.33 -29.68
CA ILE A 222 -0.35 -4.67 -29.74
C ILE A 222 -0.59 -5.47 -28.47
N VAL A 223 -0.77 -4.80 -27.32
CA VAL A 223 -0.97 -5.48 -26.03
C VAL A 223 -2.41 -5.96 -25.82
N ILE A 224 -3.35 -5.50 -26.63
CA ILE A 224 -4.75 -5.96 -26.58
C ILE A 224 -4.85 -7.31 -27.29
N ARG A 225 -4.81 -8.40 -26.51
CA ARG A 225 -4.90 -9.75 -27.06
C ARG A 225 -6.28 -10.07 -27.63
N ASN A 226 -7.34 -9.68 -26.90
CA ASN A 226 -8.73 -9.85 -27.32
C ASN A 226 -9.54 -8.62 -26.91
N ARG A 227 -10.08 -7.90 -27.90
CA ARG A 227 -10.81 -6.65 -27.70
C ARG A 227 -12.09 -6.82 -26.85
N LYS A 228 -12.77 -7.98 -26.94
CA LYS A 228 -13.98 -8.22 -26.15
C LYS A 228 -13.62 -8.37 -24.66
N TYR A 229 -12.63 -9.19 -24.33
CA TYR A 229 -12.17 -9.38 -22.95
C TYR A 229 -11.59 -8.09 -22.38
N PHE A 230 -10.74 -7.39 -23.14
CA PHE A 230 -10.22 -6.09 -22.75
C PHE A 230 -11.33 -5.09 -22.36
N LEU A 231 -12.34 -4.94 -23.22
CA LEU A 231 -13.44 -4.00 -22.98
C LEU A 231 -14.29 -4.43 -21.78
N SER A 232 -14.65 -5.72 -21.66
CA SER A 232 -15.40 -6.23 -20.52
C SER A 232 -14.67 -6.03 -19.21
N THR A 233 -13.37 -6.29 -19.17
CA THR A 233 -12.54 -6.08 -17.98
C THR A 233 -12.45 -4.61 -17.60
N VAL A 234 -12.25 -3.71 -18.58
CA VAL A 234 -12.28 -2.25 -18.32
C VAL A 234 -13.61 -1.81 -17.73
N ILE A 235 -14.73 -2.24 -18.31
CA ILE A 235 -16.08 -1.88 -17.83
C ILE A 235 -16.29 -2.39 -16.40
N ILE A 236 -15.92 -3.65 -16.10
CA ILE A 236 -16.14 -4.23 -14.78
C ILE A 236 -15.24 -3.55 -13.75
N VAL A 237 -13.95 -3.30 -14.06
CA VAL A 237 -13.05 -2.59 -13.15
C VAL A 237 -13.58 -1.19 -12.84
N LEU A 238 -14.02 -0.44 -13.85
CA LEU A 238 -14.61 0.88 -13.62
C LEU A 238 -15.90 0.80 -12.80
N ALA A 239 -16.79 -0.15 -13.11
CA ALA A 239 -18.01 -0.37 -12.34
C ALA A 239 -17.70 -0.73 -10.87
N THR A 240 -16.70 -1.57 -10.62
CA THR A 240 -16.24 -1.93 -9.28
C THR A 240 -15.92 -0.67 -8.46
N PHE A 241 -15.09 0.23 -9.00
CA PHE A 241 -14.72 1.45 -8.28
C PHE A 241 -15.88 2.43 -8.16
N ILE A 242 -16.76 2.54 -9.16
CA ILE A 242 -17.97 3.39 -9.09
C ILE A 242 -18.89 2.91 -7.97
N PHE A 243 -19.17 1.61 -7.86
CA PHE A 243 -20.02 1.08 -6.79
C PHE A 243 -19.39 1.24 -5.41
N MET A 244 -18.09 1.03 -5.28
CA MET A 244 -17.36 1.31 -4.02
C MET A 244 -17.44 2.80 -3.65
N PHE A 245 -17.31 3.70 -4.63
CA PHE A 245 -17.46 5.15 -4.43
C PHE A 245 -18.87 5.55 -4.00
N LEU A 246 -19.89 4.86 -4.50
CA LEU A 246 -21.29 5.05 -4.09
C LEU A 246 -21.61 4.52 -2.68
N GLY A 247 -20.61 4.00 -1.94
CA GLY A 247 -20.75 3.56 -0.56
C GLY A 247 -21.15 2.09 -0.39
N PHE A 248 -21.16 1.28 -1.46
CA PHE A 248 -21.36 -0.17 -1.31
C PHE A 248 -20.14 -0.83 -0.66
N SER A 249 -20.39 -1.92 0.08
CA SER A 249 -19.33 -2.67 0.75
C SER A 249 -18.21 -3.09 -0.21
N PRO A 250 -16.93 -2.71 0.02
CA PRO A 250 -15.83 -3.05 -0.88
C PRO A 250 -15.67 -4.56 -1.11
N SER A 251 -15.85 -5.38 -0.06
CA SER A 251 -15.72 -6.84 -0.16
C SER A 251 -16.82 -7.46 -1.03
N LEU A 252 -18.06 -7.01 -0.87
CA LEU A 252 -19.19 -7.50 -1.68
C LEU A 252 -19.06 -7.08 -3.15
N VAL A 253 -18.74 -5.81 -3.40
CA VAL A 253 -18.54 -5.32 -4.77
C VAL A 253 -17.39 -6.05 -5.45
N ALA A 254 -16.26 -6.23 -4.75
CA ALA A 254 -15.10 -6.92 -5.30
C ALA A 254 -15.41 -8.38 -5.64
N ILE A 255 -16.08 -9.13 -4.74
CA ILE A 255 -16.36 -10.55 -4.98
C ILE A 255 -17.35 -10.77 -6.13
N ILE A 256 -18.37 -9.89 -6.25
CA ILE A 256 -19.31 -9.92 -7.37
C ILE A 256 -18.58 -9.62 -8.68
N SER A 257 -17.75 -8.60 -8.72
CA SER A 257 -16.96 -8.23 -9.90
C SER A 257 -15.98 -9.33 -10.31
N ALA A 258 -15.30 -9.95 -9.34
CA ALA A 258 -14.43 -11.10 -9.58
C ALA A 258 -15.21 -12.29 -10.15
N ALA A 259 -16.39 -12.60 -9.60
CA ALA A 259 -17.24 -13.67 -10.10
C ALA A 259 -17.72 -13.42 -11.54
N ILE A 260 -18.10 -12.19 -11.88
CA ILE A 260 -18.48 -11.82 -13.25
C ILE A 260 -17.28 -11.97 -14.21
N LEU A 261 -16.09 -11.51 -13.82
CA LEU A 261 -14.88 -11.68 -14.63
C LEU A 261 -14.55 -13.16 -14.85
N LEU A 262 -14.66 -14.00 -13.81
CA LEU A 262 -14.48 -15.45 -13.90
C LEU A 262 -15.46 -16.10 -14.89
N LEU A 263 -16.74 -15.69 -14.88
CA LEU A 263 -17.75 -16.18 -15.80
C LEU A 263 -17.44 -15.78 -17.24
N ILE A 264 -17.06 -14.54 -17.50
CA ILE A 264 -16.72 -14.05 -18.84
C ILE A 264 -15.52 -14.79 -19.41
N HIS A 265 -14.53 -15.10 -18.58
CA HIS A 265 -13.28 -15.77 -19.00
C HIS A 265 -13.29 -17.28 -18.81
N SER A 266 -14.43 -17.89 -18.48
CA SER A 266 -14.54 -19.31 -18.15
C SER A 266 -13.98 -20.26 -19.23
N ASN A 267 -14.04 -19.84 -20.48
CA ASN A 267 -13.56 -20.63 -21.63
C ASN A 267 -12.05 -20.47 -21.94
N ASN A 268 -11.40 -19.41 -21.45
CA ASN A 268 -10.04 -19.05 -21.88
C ASN A 268 -8.98 -19.08 -20.76
N SER A 269 -9.37 -18.86 -19.53
CA SER A 269 -8.47 -18.93 -18.37
C SER A 269 -9.05 -19.93 -17.39
N GLY A 270 -8.55 -21.15 -17.45
CA GLY A 270 -9.00 -22.19 -16.54
C GLY A 270 -8.77 -21.76 -15.08
N PHE A 271 -9.65 -22.18 -14.17
CA PHE A 271 -9.50 -22.00 -12.72
C PHE A 271 -8.09 -22.35 -12.21
N SER A 272 -7.38 -23.24 -12.93
CA SER A 272 -5.98 -23.59 -12.66
C SER A 272 -5.00 -22.43 -12.77
N ASP A 273 -5.20 -21.52 -13.72
CA ASP A 273 -4.30 -20.36 -13.92
C ASP A 273 -4.53 -19.30 -12.85
N ILE A 274 -5.78 -19.09 -12.47
CA ILE A 274 -6.13 -18.18 -11.38
C ILE A 274 -5.58 -18.69 -10.05
N LYS A 275 -5.74 -19.99 -9.77
CA LYS A 275 -5.22 -20.63 -8.57
C LYS A 275 -3.71 -20.43 -8.39
N LYS A 276 -2.94 -20.39 -9.48
CA LYS A 276 -1.48 -20.16 -9.46
C LYS A 276 -1.11 -18.71 -9.20
N ASN A 277 -1.99 -17.76 -9.57
CA ASN A 277 -1.72 -16.32 -9.48
C ASN A 277 -2.27 -15.68 -8.21
N ILE A 278 -3.10 -16.39 -7.43
CA ILE A 278 -3.55 -15.93 -6.11
C ILE A 278 -2.45 -16.18 -5.09
N GLU A 279 -2.13 -15.15 -4.33
CA GLU A 279 -1.18 -15.21 -3.22
C GLU A 279 -1.83 -15.78 -1.95
N TRP A 280 -2.14 -17.10 -1.96
CA TRP A 280 -2.76 -17.79 -0.81
C TRP A 280 -1.99 -17.63 0.49
N LYS A 281 -0.63 -17.61 0.39
CA LYS A 281 0.24 -17.39 1.53
C LYS A 281 -0.08 -16.07 2.23
N LEU A 282 -0.30 -15.01 1.46
CA LEU A 282 -0.64 -13.69 1.97
C LEU A 282 -1.96 -13.73 2.78
N ILE A 283 -3.01 -14.30 2.20
CA ILE A 283 -4.35 -14.39 2.83
C ILE A 283 -4.27 -15.12 4.17
N ILE A 284 -3.58 -16.27 4.21
CA ILE A 284 -3.44 -17.06 5.43
C ILE A 284 -2.61 -16.32 6.50
N VAL A 285 -1.51 -15.68 6.10
CA VAL A 285 -0.68 -14.91 7.03
C VAL A 285 -1.45 -13.73 7.62
N PHE A 286 -2.32 -13.07 6.83
CA PHE A 286 -3.18 -12.02 7.38
C PHE A 286 -4.20 -12.55 8.40
N ALA A 287 -4.79 -13.73 8.15
CA ALA A 287 -5.66 -14.36 9.14
C ALA A 287 -4.91 -14.61 10.47
N ILE A 288 -3.67 -15.11 10.40
CA ILE A 288 -2.82 -15.31 11.58
C ILE A 288 -2.49 -13.99 12.28
N LEU A 289 -2.14 -12.95 11.52
CA LEU A 289 -1.86 -11.63 12.07
C LEU A 289 -3.09 -11.02 12.77
N PHE A 290 -4.30 -11.18 12.20
CA PHE A 290 -5.54 -10.78 12.87
C PHE A 290 -5.73 -11.51 14.20
N ILE A 291 -5.49 -12.83 14.23
CA ILE A 291 -5.57 -13.61 15.48
C ILE A 291 -4.59 -13.06 16.51
N LEU A 292 -3.31 -12.86 16.15
CA LEU A 292 -2.29 -12.39 17.07
C LEU A 292 -2.60 -10.99 17.63
N THR A 293 -2.97 -10.04 16.76
CA THR A 293 -3.20 -8.65 17.17
C THR A 293 -4.46 -8.50 18.02
N ASN A 294 -5.55 -9.19 17.66
CA ASN A 294 -6.76 -9.19 18.45
C ASN A 294 -6.59 -9.95 19.79
N SER A 295 -5.73 -10.97 19.81
CA SER A 295 -5.36 -11.63 21.08
C SER A 295 -4.61 -10.69 22.03
N LEU A 296 -3.70 -9.84 21.51
CA LEU A 296 -3.05 -8.82 22.33
C LEU A 296 -4.05 -7.87 22.97
N SER A 297 -5.04 -7.42 22.19
CA SER A 297 -6.14 -6.57 22.70
C SER A 297 -6.98 -7.31 23.75
N ARG A 298 -7.32 -8.57 23.50
CA ARG A 298 -8.10 -9.43 24.42
C ARG A 298 -7.42 -9.58 25.79
N PHE A 299 -6.09 -9.63 25.82
CA PHE A 299 -5.32 -9.74 27.07
C PHE A 299 -4.98 -8.39 27.73
N GLY A 300 -5.45 -7.26 27.18
CA GLY A 300 -5.33 -5.93 27.77
C GLY A 300 -4.08 -5.16 27.34
N PHE A 301 -3.41 -5.58 26.27
CA PHE A 301 -2.24 -4.86 25.73
C PHE A 301 -2.62 -3.49 25.17
N SER A 302 -3.70 -3.43 24.39
CA SER A 302 -4.16 -2.18 23.78
C SER A 302 -4.58 -1.15 24.82
N GLU A 303 -5.28 -1.58 25.88
CA GLU A 303 -5.66 -0.73 27.01
C GLU A 303 -4.43 -0.21 27.77
N LEU A 304 -3.44 -1.07 28.01
CA LEU A 304 -2.20 -0.66 28.69
C LEU A 304 -1.47 0.44 27.93
N ILE A 305 -1.32 0.27 26.63
CA ILE A 305 -0.60 1.24 25.80
C ILE A 305 -1.43 2.50 25.57
N SER A 306 -2.74 2.38 25.31
CA SER A 306 -3.62 3.54 25.11
C SER A 306 -3.70 4.43 26.35
N THR A 307 -3.83 3.85 27.56
CA THR A 307 -3.83 4.59 28.80
C THR A 307 -2.49 5.35 29.00
N GLY A 308 -1.35 4.70 28.71
CA GLY A 308 -0.06 5.33 28.74
C GLY A 308 0.05 6.50 27.75
N LEU A 309 -0.42 6.31 26.51
CA LEU A 309 -0.43 7.36 25.49
C LEU A 309 -1.34 8.52 25.88
N LEU A 310 -2.56 8.24 26.39
CA LEU A 310 -3.50 9.26 26.84
C LEU A 310 -2.93 10.13 27.97
N SER A 311 -2.21 9.51 28.91
CA SER A 311 -1.55 10.24 29.99
C SER A 311 -0.49 11.23 29.46
N VAL A 312 0.26 10.86 28.43
CA VAL A 312 1.25 11.73 27.78
C VAL A 312 0.58 12.79 26.90
N MET A 313 -0.50 12.41 26.19
CA MET A 313 -1.25 13.32 25.32
C MET A 313 -1.99 14.41 26.09
N ASN A 314 -2.33 14.17 27.36
CA ASN A 314 -2.94 15.14 28.27
C ASN A 314 -4.13 15.90 27.65
N ASN A 315 -5.03 15.21 26.97
CA ASN A 315 -6.18 15.78 26.24
C ASN A 315 -5.83 16.83 25.19
N ASN A 316 -4.57 16.91 24.76
CA ASN A 316 -4.11 17.83 23.73
C ASN A 316 -4.12 17.13 22.36
N ILE A 317 -5.04 17.54 21.49
CA ILE A 317 -5.21 16.94 20.15
C ILE A 317 -3.95 17.11 19.28
N TYR A 318 -3.23 18.23 19.38
CA TYR A 318 -2.01 18.44 18.61
C TYR A 318 -0.89 17.49 19.02
N LEU A 319 -0.80 17.22 20.33
CA LEU A 319 0.15 16.26 20.87
C LEU A 319 -0.26 14.82 20.49
N ALA A 320 -1.56 14.52 20.49
CA ALA A 320 -2.08 13.24 20.02
C ALA A 320 -1.74 12.99 18.54
N VAL A 321 -1.94 13.97 17.67
CA VAL A 321 -1.55 13.92 16.25
C VAL A 321 -0.04 13.68 16.10
N LEU A 322 0.79 14.44 16.83
CA LEU A 322 2.25 14.30 16.75
C LEU A 322 2.73 12.92 17.21
N ILE A 323 2.20 12.41 18.33
CA ILE A 323 2.55 11.09 18.87
C ILE A 323 2.08 9.99 17.93
N THR A 324 0.83 10.08 17.43
CA THR A 324 0.29 9.09 16.48
C THR A 324 1.12 9.04 15.20
N LEU A 325 1.41 10.18 14.61
CA LEU A 325 2.24 10.28 13.41
C LEU A 325 3.67 9.77 13.69
N GLY A 326 4.26 10.16 14.82
CA GLY A 326 5.62 9.78 15.20
C GLY A 326 5.74 8.28 15.43
N VAL A 327 4.86 7.68 16.25
CA VAL A 327 4.88 6.25 16.58
C VAL A 327 4.61 5.41 15.34
N SER A 328 3.57 5.74 14.57
CA SER A 328 3.22 4.99 13.36
C SER A 328 4.31 5.09 12.29
N SER A 329 4.90 6.28 12.10
CA SER A 329 6.01 6.46 11.16
C SER A 329 7.27 5.72 11.59
N LEU A 330 7.63 5.79 12.84
CA LEU A 330 8.83 5.13 13.37
C LEU A 330 8.73 3.61 13.21
N LEU A 331 7.63 3.02 13.65
CA LEU A 331 7.45 1.57 13.56
C LEU A 331 7.35 1.11 12.10
N SER A 332 6.63 1.83 11.23
CA SER A 332 6.49 1.47 9.82
C SER A 332 7.76 1.68 9.00
N ALA A 333 8.68 2.52 9.44
CA ALA A 333 9.98 2.66 8.80
C ALA A 333 10.85 1.40 8.96
N PHE A 334 10.78 0.74 10.12
CA PHE A 334 11.60 -0.44 10.42
C PHE A 334 10.90 -1.77 10.11
N LEU A 335 9.58 -1.78 10.22
CA LEU A 335 8.74 -2.96 10.03
C LEU A 335 7.82 -2.76 8.84
N ALA A 336 7.35 -3.84 8.23
CA ALA A 336 6.36 -3.73 7.16
C ALA A 336 5.08 -3.03 7.67
N GLY A 337 4.57 -2.07 6.91
CA GLY A 337 3.49 -1.18 7.36
C GLY A 337 2.19 -1.90 7.72
N THR A 338 1.81 -3.00 7.04
CA THR A 338 0.55 -3.69 7.31
C THR A 338 0.49 -4.36 8.69
N PRO A 339 1.49 -5.16 9.10
CA PRO A 339 1.52 -5.69 10.47
C PRO A 339 1.57 -4.60 11.56
N VAL A 340 2.32 -3.53 11.31
CA VAL A 340 2.36 -2.37 12.22
C VAL A 340 0.97 -1.74 12.35
N THR A 341 0.25 -1.62 11.24
CA THR A 341 -1.13 -1.12 11.26
C THR A 341 -2.04 -1.99 12.11
N LEU A 342 -2.00 -3.32 11.92
CA LEU A 342 -2.81 -4.25 12.69
C LEU A 342 -2.50 -4.19 14.20
N LEU A 343 -1.22 -4.01 14.57
CA LEU A 343 -0.81 -3.85 15.97
C LEU A 343 -1.28 -2.53 16.58
N LEU A 344 -1.15 -1.42 15.84
CA LEU A 344 -1.45 -0.08 16.35
C LEU A 344 -2.94 0.28 16.27
N LEU A 345 -3.70 -0.35 15.37
CA LEU A 345 -5.10 -0.01 15.13
C LEU A 345 -5.96 -0.08 16.40
N PRO A 346 -5.99 -1.19 17.17
CA PRO A 346 -6.79 -1.25 18.38
C PRO A 346 -6.31 -0.27 19.47
N ILE A 347 -5.02 0.06 19.49
CA ILE A 347 -4.45 1.06 20.41
C ILE A 347 -5.00 2.45 20.08
N PHE A 348 -4.90 2.87 18.80
CA PHE A 348 -5.40 4.19 18.40
C PHE A 348 -6.94 4.26 18.38
N ALA A 349 -7.64 3.16 18.14
CA ALA A 349 -9.10 3.09 18.32
C ALA A 349 -9.50 3.38 19.77
N ALA A 350 -8.80 2.79 20.74
CA ALA A 350 -9.00 3.08 22.15
C ALA A 350 -8.63 4.54 22.51
N VAL A 351 -7.49 5.04 22.03
CA VAL A 351 -7.08 6.45 22.23
C VAL A 351 -8.15 7.42 21.71
N ILE A 352 -8.70 7.17 20.53
CA ILE A 352 -9.74 8.00 19.93
C ILE A 352 -11.03 7.90 20.75
N GLY A 353 -11.48 6.68 21.06
CA GLY A 353 -12.74 6.43 21.78
C GLY A 353 -12.76 7.01 23.19
N GLU A 354 -11.68 6.89 23.94
CA GLU A 354 -11.57 7.34 25.31
C GLU A 354 -11.14 8.80 25.46
N GLY A 355 -10.22 9.28 24.59
CA GLY A 355 -9.62 10.61 24.76
C GLY A 355 -10.13 11.67 23.78
N PHE A 356 -10.46 11.27 22.54
CA PHE A 356 -10.76 12.21 21.47
C PHE A 356 -12.00 11.86 20.63
N PRO A 357 -13.14 11.50 21.24
CA PRO A 357 -14.31 11.03 20.51
C PRO A 357 -14.93 12.11 19.60
N LEU A 358 -14.73 13.40 19.92
CA LEU A 358 -15.23 14.53 19.13
C LEU A 358 -14.31 14.90 17.95
N PHE A 359 -13.04 14.50 17.99
CA PHE A 359 -12.02 14.89 17.01
C PHE A 359 -11.22 13.68 16.49
N PRO A 360 -11.88 12.62 15.94
CA PRO A 360 -11.20 11.42 15.50
C PRO A 360 -10.34 11.65 14.25
N ASN A 361 -10.82 12.46 13.31
CA ASN A 361 -10.24 12.59 11.98
C ASN A 361 -8.76 13.02 11.96
N PRO A 362 -8.29 14.03 12.73
CA PRO A 362 -6.88 14.39 12.73
C PRO A 362 -5.96 13.23 13.13
N ILE A 363 -6.37 12.41 14.09
CA ILE A 363 -5.60 11.24 14.55
C ILE A 363 -5.60 10.15 13.48
N ILE A 364 -6.75 9.90 12.85
CA ILE A 364 -6.88 8.92 11.75
C ILE A 364 -6.02 9.34 10.55
N ILE A 365 -6.05 10.63 10.15
CA ILE A 365 -5.22 11.18 9.08
C ILE A 365 -3.72 10.98 9.40
N ALA A 366 -3.31 11.31 10.63
CA ALA A 366 -1.93 11.12 11.07
C ALA A 366 -1.52 9.64 11.06
N PHE A 367 -2.41 8.74 11.47
CA PHE A 367 -2.17 7.30 11.45
C PHE A 367 -2.01 6.77 10.01
N ILE A 368 -2.97 7.07 9.12
CA ILE A 368 -2.91 6.67 7.69
C ILE A 368 -1.64 7.21 7.03
N GLY A 369 -1.35 8.50 7.23
CA GLY A 369 -0.16 9.14 6.69
C GLY A 369 1.13 8.49 7.21
N GLY A 370 1.20 8.24 8.51
CA GLY A 370 2.35 7.62 9.17
C GLY A 370 2.64 6.21 8.66
N VAL A 371 1.65 5.32 8.62
CA VAL A 371 1.87 3.92 8.20
C VAL A 371 2.12 3.75 6.70
N ASN A 372 1.72 4.70 5.86
CA ASN A 372 1.93 4.62 4.41
C ASN A 372 3.21 5.35 3.97
N MET A 373 3.37 6.63 4.29
CA MET A 373 4.48 7.43 3.76
C MET A 373 5.81 7.16 4.47
N ALA A 374 5.78 6.62 5.69
CA ALA A 374 6.99 6.23 6.41
C ALA A 374 7.76 5.07 5.74
N GLY A 375 7.13 4.29 4.87
CA GLY A 375 7.82 3.31 4.03
C GLY A 375 8.99 3.90 3.25
N ASN A 376 8.94 5.19 2.92
CA ASN A 376 10.03 5.89 2.25
C ASN A 376 11.26 6.18 3.16
N PHE A 377 11.18 6.09 4.50
CA PHE A 377 12.33 6.32 5.39
C PHE A 377 13.42 5.28 5.20
N LEU A 378 13.02 4.01 5.20
CA LEU A 378 13.93 2.89 5.01
C LEU A 378 13.34 1.98 3.92
N PRO A 379 14.15 1.51 2.94
CA PRO A 379 13.64 0.63 1.88
C PRO A 379 12.96 -0.64 2.38
N GLN A 380 13.31 -1.15 3.57
CA GLN A 380 12.67 -2.30 4.19
C GLN A 380 11.29 -2.00 4.78
N GLY A 381 10.94 -0.75 4.98
CA GLY A 381 9.60 -0.34 5.44
C GLY A 381 8.50 -0.49 4.37
N SER A 382 8.89 -0.65 3.10
CA SER A 382 7.97 -0.79 1.96
C SER A 382 8.34 -1.99 1.11
N ALA A 383 7.38 -2.88 0.86
CA ALA A 383 7.56 -4.04 -0.03
C ALA A 383 7.87 -3.60 -1.47
N SER A 384 7.23 -2.54 -1.96
CA SER A 384 7.48 -1.98 -3.29
C SER A 384 8.90 -1.44 -3.46
N ASP A 385 9.49 -0.86 -2.41
CA ASP A 385 10.87 -0.36 -2.42
C ASP A 385 11.88 -1.50 -2.50
N LEU A 386 11.73 -2.54 -1.67
CA LEU A 386 12.57 -3.74 -1.73
C LEU A 386 12.47 -4.44 -3.07
N PHE A 387 11.25 -4.53 -3.58
CA PHE A 387 11.01 -5.13 -4.89
C PHE A 387 11.65 -4.32 -6.02
N THR A 388 11.48 -2.99 -6.00
CA THR A 388 12.14 -2.07 -6.95
C THR A 388 13.66 -2.23 -6.91
N LEU A 389 14.27 -2.34 -5.74
CA LEU A 389 15.71 -2.60 -5.60
C LEU A 389 16.12 -3.97 -6.14
N SER A 390 15.31 -5.01 -5.92
CA SER A 390 15.58 -6.36 -6.44
C SER A 390 15.56 -6.37 -7.98
N LEU A 391 14.58 -5.71 -8.58
CA LEU A 391 14.51 -5.54 -10.03
C LEU A 391 15.65 -4.66 -10.56
N ALA A 392 15.99 -3.58 -9.87
CA ALA A 392 17.13 -2.72 -10.27
C ALA A 392 18.43 -3.52 -10.31
N LYS A 393 18.66 -4.41 -9.34
CA LYS A 393 19.79 -5.34 -9.32
C LYS A 393 19.72 -6.35 -10.47
N LYS A 394 18.55 -6.95 -10.70
CA LYS A 394 18.30 -7.94 -11.77
C LYS A 394 18.56 -7.34 -13.16
N TYR A 395 18.06 -6.13 -13.41
CA TYR A 395 18.21 -5.42 -14.67
C TYR A 395 19.52 -4.59 -14.76
N LYS A 396 20.38 -4.65 -13.74
CA LYS A 396 21.67 -3.92 -13.67
C LYS A 396 21.51 -2.41 -13.89
N VAL A 397 20.53 -1.82 -13.22
CA VAL A 397 20.29 -0.36 -13.29
C VAL A 397 21.42 0.36 -12.55
N GLU A 398 22.26 1.09 -13.27
CA GLU A 398 23.49 1.69 -12.75
C GLU A 398 23.29 2.73 -11.65
N ASN A 399 22.22 3.53 -11.74
CA ASN A 399 21.99 4.67 -10.86
C ASN A 399 20.82 4.45 -9.88
N LEU A 400 20.56 3.21 -9.44
CA LEU A 400 19.61 2.88 -8.37
C LEU A 400 20.15 1.72 -7.54
N ASP A 401 20.57 2.05 -6.34
CA ASP A 401 21.01 1.11 -5.31
C ASP A 401 20.34 1.41 -3.96
N TYR A 402 20.55 0.53 -3.00
CA TYR A 402 20.00 0.68 -1.65
C TYR A 402 20.39 2.01 -1.00
N LYS A 403 21.67 2.43 -1.13
CA LYS A 403 22.18 3.65 -0.50
C LYS A 403 21.54 4.91 -1.10
N ARG A 404 21.37 4.93 -2.43
CA ARG A 404 20.72 6.05 -3.12
C ARG A 404 19.23 6.14 -2.76
N LEU A 405 18.52 5.00 -2.74
CA LEU A 405 17.11 4.96 -2.36
C LEU A 405 16.95 5.37 -0.90
N LEU A 406 17.77 4.85 0.02
CA LEU A 406 17.76 5.24 1.43
C LEU A 406 17.96 6.75 1.62
N LYS A 407 19.01 7.32 1.00
CA LYS A 407 19.32 8.75 1.16
C LYS A 407 18.20 9.66 0.67
N ASN A 408 17.69 9.40 -0.53
CA ASN A 408 16.64 10.24 -1.11
C ASN A 408 15.27 9.92 -0.49
N GLY A 409 14.96 8.64 -0.26
CA GLY A 409 13.73 8.21 0.39
C GLY A 409 13.57 8.82 1.78
N ALA A 410 14.60 8.76 2.62
CA ALA A 410 14.58 9.37 3.95
C ALA A 410 14.36 10.90 3.89
N LEU A 411 14.98 11.59 2.92
CA LEU A 411 14.76 13.02 2.72
C LEU A 411 13.28 13.32 2.40
N PHE A 412 12.70 12.56 1.44
CA PHE A 412 11.31 12.73 1.06
C PHE A 412 10.36 12.28 2.18
N ALA A 413 10.65 11.20 2.89
CA ALA A 413 9.86 10.79 4.04
C ALA A 413 9.82 11.85 5.15
N THR A 414 10.95 12.52 5.42
CA THR A 414 10.99 13.66 6.34
C THR A 414 10.12 14.82 5.85
N LEU A 415 10.17 15.13 4.57
CA LEU A 415 9.30 16.14 3.95
C LEU A 415 7.82 15.74 4.10
N HIS A 416 7.49 14.48 3.80
CA HIS A 416 6.12 13.95 3.94
C HIS A 416 5.64 14.03 5.39
N PHE A 417 6.49 13.68 6.35
CA PHE A 417 6.18 13.81 7.77
C PHE A 417 5.81 15.25 8.15
N ILE A 418 6.59 16.24 7.69
CA ILE A 418 6.33 17.65 7.92
C ILE A 418 5.02 18.08 7.25
N ILE A 419 4.78 17.66 6.02
CA ILE A 419 3.54 17.98 5.29
C ILE A 419 2.32 17.40 6.00
N ILE A 420 2.38 16.11 6.41
CA ILE A 420 1.29 15.46 7.15
C ILE A 420 1.01 16.20 8.45
N LEU A 421 2.06 16.49 9.23
CA LEU A 421 1.94 17.22 10.50
C LEU A 421 1.32 18.59 10.28
N GLY A 422 1.81 19.37 9.32
CA GLY A 422 1.26 20.69 8.99
C GLY A 422 -0.19 20.62 8.53
N TYR A 423 -0.50 19.66 7.63
CA TYR A 423 -1.87 19.44 7.16
C TYR A 423 -2.83 19.06 8.29
N THR A 424 -2.45 18.12 9.14
CA THR A 424 -3.30 17.69 10.26
C THR A 424 -3.48 18.78 11.31
N MET A 425 -2.47 19.61 11.57
CA MET A 425 -2.61 20.76 12.47
C MET A 425 -3.57 21.82 11.91
N VAL A 426 -3.45 22.13 10.61
CA VAL A 426 -4.38 23.05 9.93
C VAL A 426 -5.79 22.47 9.90
N TYR A 427 -5.91 21.16 9.58
CA TYR A 427 -7.19 20.48 9.61
C TYR A 427 -7.88 20.58 10.98
N THR A 428 -7.13 20.37 12.06
CA THR A 428 -7.64 20.47 13.44
C THR A 428 -8.12 21.88 13.78
N LEU A 429 -7.48 22.92 13.23
CA LEU A 429 -7.86 24.33 13.47
C LEU A 429 -9.18 24.72 12.79
N PHE A 430 -9.48 24.16 11.61
CA PHE A 430 -10.59 24.62 10.76
C PHE A 430 -11.77 23.64 10.68
N LEU A 431 -11.51 22.35 10.89
CA LEU A 431 -12.50 21.27 10.67
C LEU A 431 -12.59 20.31 11.88
N GLY A 432 -11.75 20.52 12.89
CA GLY A 432 -11.72 19.72 14.11
C GLY A 432 -12.62 20.23 15.21
#